data_391c47bd1a098b2bc80e8d532d4f72e7
#
_entry.id   391c47bd1a098b2bc80e8d532d4f72e7
#
_cell.length_a   1.000
_cell.length_b   1.000
_cell.length_c   1.000
_cell.angle_alpha   90.00
_cell.angle_beta   90.00
_cell.angle_gamma   90.00
#
_symmetry.space_group_name_H-M   'P 1'
#
loop_
_entity.id
_entity.type
_entity.pdbx_description
1 polymer ?
#
loop_
_entity_poly.entity_id
_entity_poly.type
_entity_poly.pdbx_seq_one_letter_code
_entity_poly.pdbx_strand_id
1 'polypeptide(L)'
;EFLGVPDPLLKSSWEHCSDIVMQADTLGFDNILLPSGYALGIDTTAFAAAIATLVKRIRLLMAVRIGESWPPQLARQIATIDRILGGRLTVNIISSDMPGETMDSEPRYRRTVEAMHILKTLLNGEPLDHDGEFWKLKLDPPPIGMVSGKAPPLYFGGLSPAARDAAARGCDVFLMWPDREEMVKGIIADMTARAARYGRTLRFGYRAHV
;
A
#
# COMPACT_ATOMS: atom_id res chain seq x y z
N GLU A 1 -7.76 -15.77 -9.54
CA GLU A 1 -6.27 -15.85 -9.70
C GLU A 1 -5.52 -15.67 -8.38
N PHE A 2 -6.16 -15.80 -7.24
CA PHE A 2 -5.59 -15.14 -6.10
C PHE A 2 -4.65 -16.01 -5.28
N LEU A 3 -4.64 -17.30 -5.35
CA LEU A 3 -3.70 -18.20 -4.66
C LEU A 3 -2.67 -18.83 -5.59
N GLY A 4 -2.41 -18.19 -6.73
CA GLY A 4 -1.42 -18.68 -7.68
C GLY A 4 -1.90 -19.85 -8.55
N VAL A 5 -3.18 -20.13 -8.57
CA VAL A 5 -3.78 -21.05 -9.55
C VAL A 5 -4.47 -20.18 -10.62
N PRO A 6 -3.84 -19.99 -11.79
CA PRO A 6 -4.48 -19.25 -12.87
C PRO A 6 -5.74 -19.96 -13.32
N ASP A 7 -6.88 -19.24 -13.27
CA ASP A 7 -8.09 -19.70 -13.94
C ASP A 7 -8.21 -18.94 -15.27
N PRO A 8 -8.08 -19.64 -16.42
CA PRO A 8 -8.17 -18.99 -17.72
C PRO A 8 -9.56 -18.42 -18.03
N LEU A 9 -10.58 -18.78 -17.25
CA LEU A 9 -11.93 -18.24 -17.38
C LEU A 9 -12.11 -16.94 -16.59
N LEU A 10 -11.30 -16.72 -15.54
CA LEU A 10 -11.33 -15.52 -14.74
C LEU A 10 -10.29 -14.53 -15.28
N LYS A 11 -10.77 -13.46 -15.89
CA LYS A 11 -9.93 -12.38 -16.41
C LYS A 11 -9.95 -11.23 -15.44
N SER A 12 -8.82 -10.54 -15.27
CA SER A 12 -8.75 -9.24 -14.62
C SER A 12 -9.39 -8.20 -15.53
N SER A 13 -10.70 -8.32 -15.77
CA SER A 13 -11.50 -7.34 -16.52
C SER A 13 -12.12 -6.35 -15.56
N TRP A 14 -12.50 -5.18 -16.09
CA TRP A 14 -13.24 -4.19 -15.32
C TRP A 14 -14.52 -4.79 -14.71
N GLU A 15 -15.31 -5.50 -15.51
CA GLU A 15 -16.59 -6.07 -15.11
C GLU A 15 -16.41 -7.05 -13.94
N HIS A 16 -15.48 -7.98 -14.06
CA HIS A 16 -15.23 -8.99 -13.03
C HIS A 16 -14.68 -8.37 -11.73
N CYS A 17 -13.68 -7.51 -11.83
CA CYS A 17 -13.06 -6.91 -10.65
C CYS A 17 -14.00 -5.93 -9.94
N SER A 18 -14.76 -5.13 -10.68
CA SER A 18 -15.73 -4.19 -10.10
C SER A 18 -16.89 -4.92 -9.42
N ASP A 19 -17.36 -6.02 -10.00
CA ASP A 19 -18.41 -6.84 -9.42
C ASP A 19 -17.99 -7.41 -8.06
N ILE A 20 -16.79 -7.97 -7.96
CA ILE A 20 -16.25 -8.46 -6.68
C ILE A 20 -16.23 -7.35 -5.61
N VAL A 21 -15.74 -6.16 -5.94
CA VAL A 21 -15.65 -5.05 -4.98
C VAL A 21 -17.02 -4.54 -4.57
N MET A 22 -17.97 -4.42 -5.52
CA MET A 22 -19.33 -4.00 -5.23
C MET A 22 -20.09 -5.04 -4.39
N GLN A 23 -19.89 -6.32 -4.65
CA GLN A 23 -20.45 -7.38 -3.82
C GLN A 23 -19.88 -7.33 -2.39
N ALA A 24 -18.56 -7.16 -2.24
CA ALA A 24 -17.94 -7.01 -0.93
C ALA A 24 -18.49 -5.79 -0.16
N ASP A 25 -18.72 -4.65 -0.83
CA ASP A 25 -19.35 -3.48 -0.24
C ASP A 25 -20.78 -3.78 0.24
N THR A 26 -21.57 -4.48 -0.58
CA THR A 26 -22.96 -4.85 -0.29
C THR A 26 -23.05 -5.86 0.85
N LEU A 27 -22.16 -6.85 0.89
CA LEU A 27 -22.13 -7.90 1.91
C LEU A 27 -21.55 -7.43 3.24
N GLY A 28 -21.04 -6.22 3.32
CA GLY A 28 -20.62 -5.60 4.56
C GLY A 28 -19.17 -5.85 4.96
N PHE A 29 -18.32 -6.21 4.02
CA PHE A 29 -16.87 -6.22 4.29
C PHE A 29 -16.38 -4.81 4.57
N ASP A 30 -15.46 -4.68 5.54
CA ASP A 30 -14.90 -3.38 5.94
C ASP A 30 -13.79 -2.90 5.02
N ASN A 31 -13.01 -3.84 4.44
CA ASN A 31 -11.84 -3.52 3.67
C ASN A 31 -11.55 -4.59 2.61
N ILE A 32 -11.12 -4.18 1.43
CA ILE A 32 -10.69 -5.06 0.35
C ILE A 32 -9.33 -4.64 -0.18
N LEU A 33 -8.42 -5.60 -0.36
CA LEU A 33 -7.11 -5.36 -0.97
C LEU A 33 -7.23 -5.38 -2.49
N LEU A 34 -6.80 -4.28 -3.11
CA LEU A 34 -6.60 -4.18 -4.55
C LEU A 34 -5.14 -4.50 -4.86
N PRO A 35 -4.84 -5.63 -5.51
CA PRO A 35 -3.47 -6.04 -5.78
C PRO A 35 -2.82 -5.16 -6.85
N SER A 36 -1.48 -5.07 -6.83
CA SER A 36 -0.69 -4.42 -7.87
C SER A 36 0.34 -5.36 -8.44
N GLY A 37 0.49 -5.35 -9.75
CA GLY A 37 1.51 -6.11 -10.48
C GLY A 37 1.42 -5.82 -11.97
N TYR A 38 2.57 -5.68 -12.63
CA TYR A 38 2.63 -5.38 -14.06
C TYR A 38 1.93 -6.45 -14.93
N ALA A 39 1.97 -7.70 -14.50
CA ALA A 39 1.31 -8.80 -15.20
C ALA A 39 -0.21 -8.89 -14.95
N LEU A 40 -0.76 -8.06 -14.06
CA LEU A 40 -2.21 -7.96 -13.86
C LEU A 40 -2.84 -7.16 -15.00
N GLY A 41 -4.06 -7.51 -15.39
CA GLY A 41 -4.73 -6.90 -16.54
C GLY A 41 -5.15 -5.43 -16.33
N ILE A 42 -5.33 -5.00 -15.07
CA ILE A 42 -5.81 -3.65 -14.74
C ILE A 42 -4.81 -2.98 -13.81
N ASP A 43 -4.48 -1.72 -14.11
CA ASP A 43 -3.72 -0.87 -13.21
C ASP A 43 -4.51 -0.58 -11.93
N THR A 44 -3.88 -0.77 -10.79
CA THR A 44 -4.53 -0.67 -9.47
C THR A 44 -4.99 0.74 -9.16
N THR A 45 -4.19 1.75 -9.51
CA THR A 45 -4.49 3.15 -9.21
C THR A 45 -5.65 3.65 -10.05
N ALA A 46 -5.64 3.32 -11.34
CA ALA A 46 -6.75 3.62 -12.25
C ALA A 46 -8.03 2.91 -11.83
N PHE A 47 -7.94 1.62 -11.47
CA PHE A 47 -9.08 0.86 -10.98
C PHE A 47 -9.64 1.44 -9.68
N ALA A 48 -8.78 1.78 -8.71
CA ALA A 48 -9.19 2.37 -7.44
C ALA A 48 -9.93 3.70 -7.64
N ALA A 49 -9.46 4.55 -8.55
CA ALA A 49 -10.13 5.81 -8.89
C ALA A 49 -11.53 5.59 -9.46
N ALA A 50 -11.67 4.63 -10.37
CA ALA A 50 -12.95 4.32 -11.01
C ALA A 50 -13.94 3.68 -10.04
N ILE A 51 -13.54 2.64 -9.30
CA ILE A 51 -14.42 1.91 -8.38
C ILE A 51 -14.82 2.76 -7.16
N ALA A 52 -14.00 3.75 -6.78
CA ALA A 52 -14.30 4.67 -5.69
C ALA A 52 -15.62 5.43 -5.87
N THR A 53 -16.08 5.60 -7.11
CA THR A 53 -17.34 6.26 -7.44
C THR A 53 -18.57 5.35 -7.25
N LEU A 54 -18.38 4.04 -7.16
CA LEU A 54 -19.44 3.04 -7.13
C LEU A 54 -19.69 2.46 -5.74
N VAL A 55 -18.67 2.45 -4.87
CA VAL A 55 -18.73 1.85 -3.52
C VAL A 55 -19.12 2.89 -2.46
N LYS A 56 -19.88 2.46 -1.46
CA LYS A 56 -20.48 3.38 -0.45
C LYS A 56 -19.86 3.24 0.94
N ARG A 57 -19.38 2.08 1.34
CA ARG A 57 -18.99 1.76 2.71
C ARG A 57 -17.58 1.17 2.82
N ILE A 58 -17.24 0.27 1.93
CA ILE A 58 -15.98 -0.48 1.98
C ILE A 58 -14.77 0.45 1.88
N ARG A 59 -13.73 0.14 2.60
CA ARG A 59 -12.41 0.75 2.44
C ARG A 59 -11.64 0.02 1.36
N LEU A 60 -10.87 0.77 0.60
CA LEU A 60 -9.95 0.19 -0.37
C LEU A 60 -8.52 0.20 0.21
N LEU A 61 -7.89 -0.97 0.30
CA LEU A 61 -6.47 -1.09 0.56
C LEU A 61 -5.76 -1.18 -0.79
N MET A 62 -5.39 -0.02 -1.32
CA MET A 62 -4.78 0.10 -2.64
C MET A 62 -3.29 -0.25 -2.58
N ALA A 63 -2.89 -1.30 -3.27
CA ALA A 63 -1.48 -1.65 -3.38
C ALA A 63 -0.79 -0.74 -4.41
N VAL A 64 0.36 -0.18 -4.01
CA VAL A 64 1.21 0.65 -4.86
C VAL A 64 2.64 0.13 -4.83
N ARG A 65 3.23 -0.02 -6.00
CA ARG A 65 4.62 -0.47 -6.14
C ARG A 65 5.54 0.73 -6.23
N ILE A 66 6.51 0.78 -5.31
CA ILE A 66 7.47 1.90 -5.28
C ILE A 66 8.45 1.80 -6.45
N GLY A 67 8.50 2.87 -7.22
CA GLY A 67 9.30 3.00 -8.43
C GLY A 67 8.46 3.14 -9.70
N GLU A 68 7.21 2.69 -9.71
CA GLU A 68 6.30 2.85 -10.87
C GLU A 68 5.90 4.32 -11.08
N SER A 69 5.82 5.08 -10.01
CA SER A 69 5.45 6.50 -10.06
C SER A 69 6.40 7.36 -9.26
N TRP A 70 6.61 8.59 -9.72
CA TRP A 70 7.31 9.60 -8.96
C TRP A 70 6.57 9.91 -7.64
N PRO A 71 7.23 9.87 -6.46
CA PRO A 71 6.54 9.90 -5.18
C PRO A 71 5.61 11.11 -4.95
N PRO A 72 5.94 12.36 -5.35
CA PRO A 72 5.00 13.47 -5.25
C PRO A 72 3.75 13.30 -6.12
N GLN A 73 3.88 12.72 -7.32
CA GLN A 73 2.73 12.42 -8.16
C GLN A 73 1.87 11.32 -7.54
N LEU A 74 2.49 10.29 -6.95
CA LEU A 74 1.77 9.25 -6.23
C LEU A 74 1.01 9.83 -5.02
N ALA A 75 1.60 10.75 -4.25
CA ALA A 75 0.91 11.44 -3.17
C ALA A 75 -0.34 12.18 -3.67
N ARG A 76 -0.23 12.89 -4.80
CA ARG A 76 -1.38 13.58 -5.42
C ARG A 76 -2.45 12.60 -5.88
N GLN A 77 -2.09 11.45 -6.46
CA GLN A 77 -3.03 10.40 -6.86
C GLN A 77 -3.76 9.82 -5.65
N ILE A 78 -3.02 9.47 -4.59
CA ILE A 78 -3.59 8.95 -3.33
C ILE A 78 -4.60 9.95 -2.75
N ALA A 79 -4.25 11.22 -2.63
CA ALA A 79 -5.14 12.25 -2.10
C ALA A 79 -6.39 12.43 -2.99
N THR A 80 -6.24 12.36 -4.31
CA THR A 80 -7.37 12.45 -5.25
C THR A 80 -8.34 11.29 -5.08
N ILE A 81 -7.82 10.07 -5.02
CA ILE A 81 -8.65 8.85 -4.85
C ILE A 81 -9.33 8.87 -3.47
N ASP A 82 -8.62 9.27 -2.44
CA ASP A 82 -9.20 9.40 -1.09
C ASP A 82 -10.36 10.38 -1.05
N ARG A 83 -10.25 11.50 -1.75
CA ARG A 83 -11.35 12.48 -1.90
C ARG A 83 -12.56 11.88 -2.60
N ILE A 84 -12.37 11.17 -3.70
CA ILE A 84 -13.45 10.51 -4.42
C ILE A 84 -14.11 9.46 -3.53
N LEU A 85 -13.30 8.71 -2.78
CA LEU A 85 -13.74 7.63 -1.89
C LEU A 85 -14.30 8.13 -0.54
N GLY A 86 -14.22 9.44 -0.26
CA GLY A 86 -14.74 10.03 0.99
C GLY A 86 -13.94 9.64 2.23
N GLY A 87 -12.61 9.54 2.14
CA GLY A 87 -11.72 9.26 3.27
C GLY A 87 -11.59 7.79 3.65
N ARG A 88 -11.91 6.87 2.74
CA ARG A 88 -11.88 5.43 2.99
C ARG A 88 -10.71 4.71 2.30
N LEU A 89 -9.69 5.45 1.88
CA LEU A 89 -8.49 4.89 1.26
C LEU A 89 -7.45 4.52 2.31
N THR A 90 -6.85 3.34 2.16
CA THR A 90 -5.61 2.92 2.80
C THR A 90 -4.63 2.44 1.75
N VAL A 91 -3.34 2.45 2.04
CA VAL A 91 -2.31 2.18 1.04
C VAL A 91 -1.42 1.02 1.47
N ASN A 92 -1.28 0.02 0.62
CA ASN A 92 -0.34 -1.08 0.80
C ASN A 92 0.90 -0.85 -0.08
N ILE A 93 2.01 -0.57 0.56
CA ILE A 93 3.28 -0.35 -0.11
C ILE A 93 3.89 -1.68 -0.52
N ILE A 94 4.27 -1.80 -1.79
CA ILE A 94 4.96 -2.97 -2.33
C ILE A 94 6.38 -2.58 -2.72
N SER A 95 7.35 -3.33 -2.18
CA SER A 95 8.75 -3.30 -2.58
C SER A 95 9.07 -4.60 -3.32
N SER A 96 9.03 -4.58 -4.63
CA SER A 96 9.25 -5.75 -5.47
C SER A 96 10.00 -5.35 -6.73
N ASP A 97 10.50 -6.33 -7.47
CA ASP A 97 11.13 -6.09 -8.77
C ASP A 97 10.13 -5.48 -9.73
N MET A 98 10.61 -4.55 -10.52
CA MET A 98 9.85 -3.97 -11.61
C MET A 98 10.30 -4.57 -12.94
N PRO A 99 9.38 -4.78 -13.89
CA PRO A 99 9.73 -5.27 -15.21
C PRO A 99 10.78 -4.37 -15.87
N GLY A 100 11.87 -4.98 -16.29
CA GLY A 100 12.97 -4.27 -16.93
C GLY A 100 13.94 -3.53 -15.98
N GLU A 101 13.69 -3.54 -14.66
CA GLU A 101 14.60 -3.01 -13.65
C GLU A 101 15.29 -4.16 -12.91
N THR A 102 16.62 -4.08 -12.80
CA THR A 102 17.40 -4.96 -11.93
C THR A 102 17.94 -4.15 -10.77
N MET A 103 17.31 -4.28 -9.62
CA MET A 103 17.77 -3.64 -8.38
C MET A 103 17.77 -4.70 -7.26
N ASP A 104 18.91 -4.82 -6.59
CA ASP A 104 19.04 -5.71 -5.43
C ASP A 104 18.02 -5.39 -4.34
N SER A 105 17.72 -6.37 -3.53
CA SER A 105 16.67 -6.24 -2.51
C SER A 105 16.97 -5.16 -1.47
N GLU A 106 18.20 -5.00 -1.02
CA GLU A 106 18.56 -3.99 -0.02
C GLU A 106 18.37 -2.55 -0.49
N PRO A 107 18.95 -2.08 -1.61
CA PRO A 107 18.66 -0.73 -2.10
C PRO A 107 17.17 -0.54 -2.42
N ARG A 108 16.47 -1.56 -2.91
CA ARG A 108 15.05 -1.49 -3.16
C ARG A 108 14.24 -1.22 -1.87
N TYR A 109 14.60 -1.85 -0.76
CA TYR A 109 13.95 -1.57 0.53
C TYR A 109 14.32 -0.20 1.08
N ARG A 110 15.57 0.29 0.90
CA ARG A 110 15.94 1.66 1.26
C ARG A 110 15.13 2.68 0.46
N ARG A 111 14.99 2.47 -0.85
CA ARG A 111 14.12 3.27 -1.72
C ARG A 111 12.67 3.29 -1.19
N THR A 112 12.17 2.17 -0.73
CA THR A 112 10.82 2.06 -0.19
C THR A 112 10.64 2.85 1.11
N VAL A 113 11.61 2.79 2.02
CA VAL A 113 11.59 3.60 3.26
C VAL A 113 11.58 5.10 2.95
N GLU A 114 12.42 5.52 2.00
CA GLU A 114 12.49 6.91 1.55
C GLU A 114 11.16 7.36 0.93
N ALA A 115 10.55 6.54 0.08
CA ALA A 115 9.24 6.81 -0.50
C ALA A 115 8.14 6.92 0.56
N MET A 116 8.12 6.04 1.57
CA MET A 116 7.14 6.11 2.65
C MET A 116 7.26 7.42 3.45
N HIS A 117 8.49 7.90 3.68
CA HIS A 117 8.71 9.20 4.30
C HIS A 117 8.16 10.34 3.46
N ILE A 118 8.51 10.40 2.17
CA ILE A 118 8.03 11.42 1.23
C ILE A 118 6.50 11.42 1.16
N LEU A 119 5.90 10.26 1.01
CA LEU A 119 4.44 10.13 0.95
C LEU A 119 3.78 10.64 2.23
N LYS A 120 4.27 10.25 3.41
CA LYS A 120 3.70 10.69 4.69
C LYS A 120 3.80 12.20 4.86
N THR A 121 4.94 12.81 4.58
CA THR A 121 5.15 14.24 4.66
C THR A 121 4.14 14.99 3.78
N LEU A 122 4.09 14.64 2.49
CA LEU A 122 3.22 15.32 1.54
C LEU A 122 1.72 15.09 1.81
N LEU A 123 1.34 13.88 2.24
CA LEU A 123 -0.06 13.54 2.55
C LEU A 123 -0.53 14.12 3.90
N ASN A 124 0.40 14.47 4.79
CA ASN A 124 0.11 15.26 5.98
C ASN A 124 -0.06 16.76 5.68
N GLY A 125 0.17 17.18 4.44
CA GLY A 125 0.11 18.60 4.06
C GLY A 125 1.35 19.40 4.50
N GLU A 126 2.47 18.75 4.70
CA GLU A 126 3.72 19.36 5.14
C GLU A 126 4.65 19.63 3.95
N PRO A 127 5.36 20.77 3.90
CA PRO A 127 6.42 21.01 2.93
C PRO A 127 7.52 19.97 3.05
N LEU A 128 8.05 19.53 1.92
CA LEU A 128 9.11 18.55 1.83
C LEU A 128 10.43 19.23 1.48
N ASP A 129 11.46 19.03 2.31
CA ASP A 129 12.86 19.29 1.99
C ASP A 129 13.63 18.00 2.26
N HIS A 130 13.89 17.25 1.20
CA HIS A 130 14.40 15.87 1.25
C HIS A 130 15.64 15.72 0.38
N ASP A 131 16.76 15.36 1.01
CA ASP A 131 18.03 15.03 0.34
C ASP A 131 18.38 13.57 0.61
N GLY A 132 17.75 12.67 -0.11
CA GLY A 132 17.88 11.23 0.06
C GLY A 132 18.80 10.56 -0.94
N GLU A 133 18.91 9.23 -0.81
CA GLU A 133 19.70 8.39 -1.72
C GLU A 133 19.05 8.31 -3.11
N PHE A 134 17.72 8.22 -3.18
CA PHE A 134 16.96 7.98 -4.43
C PHE A 134 16.28 9.25 -4.94
N TRP A 135 15.93 10.16 -4.04
CA TRP A 135 15.27 11.40 -4.42
C TRP A 135 15.82 12.60 -3.69
N LYS A 136 15.99 13.70 -4.43
CA LYS A 136 16.29 15.03 -3.90
C LYS A 136 15.15 15.94 -4.28
N LEU A 137 14.33 16.32 -3.31
CA LEU A 137 13.05 16.98 -3.53
C LEU A 137 12.87 18.14 -2.56
N LYS A 138 12.51 19.29 -3.11
CA LYS A 138 12.10 20.46 -2.33
C LYS A 138 10.83 21.03 -2.95
N LEU A 139 9.69 20.83 -2.27
CA LEU A 139 8.40 21.26 -2.80
C LEU A 139 7.34 21.36 -1.69
N ASP A 140 6.30 22.13 -1.96
CA ASP A 140 5.10 22.16 -1.15
C ASP A 140 4.23 20.92 -1.37
N PRO A 141 3.35 20.57 -0.41
CA PRO A 141 2.40 19.48 -0.58
C PRO A 141 1.44 19.75 -1.74
N PRO A 142 0.86 18.71 -2.35
CA PRO A 142 -0.14 18.91 -3.39
C PRO A 142 -1.33 19.73 -2.84
N PRO A 143 -1.94 20.63 -3.64
CA PRO A 143 -3.09 21.44 -3.20
C PRO A 143 -4.30 20.60 -2.77
N ILE A 144 -4.40 19.38 -3.29
CA ILE A 144 -5.41 18.41 -2.86
C ILE A 144 -4.88 17.64 -1.65
N GLY A 145 -5.52 17.82 -0.49
CA GLY A 145 -5.18 17.07 0.73
C GLY A 145 -6.09 15.86 0.95
N MET A 146 -5.68 14.98 1.85
CA MET A 146 -6.50 13.88 2.35
C MET A 146 -7.78 14.39 3.01
N VAL A 147 -8.85 13.59 2.99
CA VAL A 147 -10.12 13.94 3.67
C VAL A 147 -9.91 14.12 5.18
N SER A 148 -9.10 13.25 5.78
CA SER A 148 -8.76 13.31 7.21
C SER A 148 -7.77 14.41 7.59
N GLY A 149 -7.16 15.08 6.62
CA GLY A 149 -6.04 16.01 6.84
C GLY A 149 -4.72 15.35 7.25
N LYS A 150 -4.65 14.02 7.18
CA LYS A 150 -3.46 13.24 7.55
C LYS A 150 -3.21 12.12 6.55
N ALA A 151 -1.95 11.71 6.41
CA ALA A 151 -1.58 10.54 5.63
C ALA A 151 -2.39 9.31 6.07
N PRO A 152 -2.86 8.49 5.12
CA PRO A 152 -3.55 7.26 5.44
C PRO A 152 -2.56 6.27 6.07
N PRO A 153 -3.02 5.29 6.86
CA PRO A 153 -2.15 4.23 7.33
C PRO A 153 -1.46 3.55 6.16
N LEU A 154 -0.13 3.48 6.20
CA LEU A 154 0.66 2.73 5.24
C LEU A 154 0.83 1.29 5.72
N TYR A 155 0.36 0.36 4.92
CA TYR A 155 0.55 -1.07 5.11
C TYR A 155 1.82 -1.51 4.38
N PHE A 156 2.51 -2.47 4.94
CA PHE A 156 3.65 -3.11 4.29
C PHE A 156 3.86 -4.50 4.87
N GLY A 157 4.27 -5.45 4.04
CA GLY A 157 4.54 -6.82 4.45
C GLY A 157 5.79 -7.38 3.77
N GLY A 158 6.38 -8.40 4.39
CA GLY A 158 7.54 -9.11 3.86
C GLY A 158 8.25 -9.92 4.93
N LEU A 159 8.83 -11.04 4.55
CA LEU A 159 9.42 -12.00 5.50
C LEU A 159 10.94 -11.88 5.63
N SER A 160 11.62 -11.30 4.62
CA SER A 160 13.09 -11.15 4.68
C SER A 160 13.49 -10.17 5.79
N PRO A 161 14.70 -10.30 6.35
CA PRO A 161 15.20 -9.36 7.37
C PRO A 161 15.16 -7.89 6.90
N ALA A 162 15.53 -7.64 5.64
CA ALA A 162 15.51 -6.30 5.06
C ALA A 162 14.08 -5.75 4.90
N ALA A 163 13.10 -6.60 4.49
CA ALA A 163 11.71 -6.22 4.43
C ALA A 163 11.14 -5.85 5.81
N ARG A 164 11.46 -6.66 6.81
CA ARG A 164 11.02 -6.41 8.21
C ARG A 164 11.62 -5.12 8.77
N ASP A 165 12.88 -4.83 8.47
CA ASP A 165 13.52 -3.57 8.88
C ASP A 165 12.87 -2.36 8.20
N ALA A 166 12.64 -2.44 6.89
CA ALA A 166 11.93 -1.40 6.14
C ALA A 166 10.52 -1.14 6.68
N ALA A 167 9.77 -2.20 6.99
CA ALA A 167 8.46 -2.10 7.61
C ALA A 167 8.53 -1.40 8.97
N ALA A 168 9.45 -1.81 9.84
CA ALA A 168 9.63 -1.22 11.17
C ALA A 168 9.95 0.28 11.12
N ARG A 169 10.68 0.72 10.09
CA ARG A 169 11.02 2.14 9.88
C ARG A 169 9.86 2.98 9.35
N GLY A 170 9.05 2.44 8.44
CA GLY A 170 8.16 3.28 7.62
C GLY A 170 6.67 3.00 7.71
N CYS A 171 6.23 1.76 7.87
CA CYS A 171 4.81 1.44 7.82
C CYS A 171 4.08 1.68 9.16
N ASP A 172 2.76 1.71 9.11
CA ASP A 172 1.89 1.84 10.28
C ASP A 172 1.20 0.52 10.62
N VAL A 173 1.04 -0.33 9.60
CA VAL A 173 0.45 -1.65 9.73
C VAL A 173 1.34 -2.68 9.05
N PHE A 174 1.81 -3.66 9.80
CA PHE A 174 2.51 -4.80 9.21
C PHE A 174 1.49 -5.83 8.73
N LEU A 175 1.43 -6.05 7.42
CA LEU A 175 0.46 -6.94 6.78
C LEU A 175 1.04 -8.34 6.64
N MET A 176 0.40 -9.31 7.28
CA MET A 176 0.83 -10.71 7.30
C MET A 176 0.02 -11.57 6.34
N TRP A 177 0.68 -12.59 5.79
CA TRP A 177 0.03 -13.69 5.12
C TRP A 177 -0.57 -14.67 6.13
N PRO A 178 -1.60 -15.45 5.74
CA PRO A 178 -2.08 -16.56 6.54
C PRO A 178 -0.97 -17.55 6.86
N ASP A 179 -0.83 -17.87 8.13
CA ASP A 179 0.13 -18.86 8.62
C ASP A 179 -0.39 -19.47 9.94
N ARG A 180 0.31 -20.46 10.46
CA ARG A 180 -0.01 -21.07 11.75
C ARG A 180 0.14 -20.07 12.88
N GLU A 181 -0.66 -20.23 13.92
CA GLU A 181 -0.74 -19.30 15.05
C GLU A 181 0.63 -18.99 15.68
N GLU A 182 1.45 -20.02 15.88
CA GLU A 182 2.80 -19.86 16.47
C GLU A 182 3.70 -18.99 15.59
N MET A 183 3.61 -19.16 14.26
CA MET A 183 4.37 -18.36 13.31
C MET A 183 3.92 -16.89 13.35
N VAL A 184 2.62 -16.66 13.37
CA VAL A 184 2.03 -15.32 13.48
C VAL A 184 2.45 -14.65 14.77
N LYS A 185 2.38 -15.34 15.93
CA LYS A 185 2.86 -14.83 17.23
C LYS A 185 4.34 -14.45 17.16
N GLY A 186 5.17 -15.30 16.56
CA GLY A 186 6.59 -15.03 16.38
C GLY A 186 6.87 -13.80 15.54
N ILE A 187 6.12 -13.61 14.44
CA ILE A 187 6.23 -12.43 13.57
C ILE A 187 5.82 -11.17 14.34
N ILE A 188 4.71 -11.21 15.08
CA ILE A 188 4.24 -10.07 15.87
C ILE A 188 5.29 -9.66 16.91
N ALA A 189 5.87 -10.61 17.64
CA ALA A 189 6.90 -10.35 18.63
C ALA A 189 8.15 -9.72 18.00
N ASP A 190 8.67 -10.29 16.89
CA ASP A 190 9.83 -9.77 16.18
C ASP A 190 9.58 -8.35 15.67
N MET A 191 8.44 -8.12 15.02
CA MET A 191 8.12 -6.81 14.45
C MET A 191 7.87 -5.74 15.50
N THR A 192 7.28 -6.12 16.64
CA THR A 192 7.13 -5.22 17.80
C THR A 192 8.50 -4.79 18.32
N ALA A 193 9.42 -5.74 18.52
CA ALA A 193 10.77 -5.45 18.98
C ALA A 193 11.57 -4.59 17.98
N ARG A 194 11.41 -4.84 16.67
CA ARG A 194 12.07 -4.03 15.62
C ARG A 194 11.55 -2.60 15.60
N ALA A 195 10.24 -2.41 15.62
CA ALA A 195 9.62 -1.08 15.62
C ALA A 195 10.02 -0.26 16.84
N ALA A 196 10.11 -0.88 18.01
CA ALA A 196 10.56 -0.23 19.24
C ALA A 196 11.98 0.37 19.13
N ARG A 197 12.89 -0.24 18.35
CA ARG A 197 14.23 0.32 18.10
C ARG A 197 14.20 1.68 17.38
N TYR A 198 13.13 1.94 16.65
CA TYR A 198 12.88 3.21 15.93
C TYR A 198 11.90 4.12 16.67
N GLY A 199 11.57 3.82 17.95
CA GLY A 199 10.59 4.58 18.74
C GLY A 199 9.17 4.48 18.19
N ARG A 200 8.84 3.40 17.48
CA ARG A 200 7.55 3.23 16.78
C ARG A 200 6.75 2.07 17.35
N THR A 201 5.44 2.17 17.17
CA THR A 201 4.48 1.08 17.43
C THR A 201 3.82 0.70 16.12
N LEU A 202 3.66 -0.60 15.86
CA LEU A 202 2.97 -1.13 14.69
C LEU A 202 1.61 -1.69 15.07
N ARG A 203 0.66 -1.54 14.18
CA ARG A 203 -0.53 -2.38 14.13
C ARG A 203 -0.24 -3.58 13.24
N PHE A 204 -1.03 -4.63 13.40
CA PHE A 204 -0.88 -5.86 12.62
C PHE A 204 -2.14 -6.10 11.81
N GLY A 205 -1.97 -6.33 10.52
CA GLY A 205 -3.01 -6.74 9.59
C GLY A 205 -2.82 -8.21 9.23
N TYR A 206 -3.93 -8.91 9.10
CA TYR A 206 -3.95 -10.31 8.66
C TYR A 206 -4.73 -10.40 7.36
N ARG A 207 -4.13 -10.98 6.34
CA ARG A 207 -4.73 -11.13 5.03
C ARG A 207 -5.59 -12.38 5.01
N ALA A 208 -6.86 -12.22 4.75
CA ALA A 208 -7.76 -13.35 4.52
C ALA A 208 -8.15 -13.42 3.03
N HIS A 209 -8.34 -14.61 2.55
CA HIS A 209 -8.89 -14.90 1.23
C HIS A 209 -10.28 -15.50 1.42
N VAL A 210 -11.26 -15.00 0.71
CA VAL A 210 -12.66 -15.44 0.72
C VAL A 210 -13.13 -15.72 -0.69
#